data_32716cfe3a4d682c119fd7a0c2c59adf
#
_entry.id   32716cfe3a4d682c119fd7a0c2c59adf
#
_cell.length_a   1.000
_cell.length_b   1.000
_cell.length_c   1.000
_cell.angle_alpha   90.00
_cell.angle_beta   90.00
_cell.angle_gamma   90.00
#
_symmetry.space_group_name_H-M   'P 1'
#
loop_
_entity.id
_entity.type
_entity.pdbx_description
1 polymer ?
#
loop_
_entity_poly.entity_id
_entity_poly.type
_entity_poly.pdbx_seq_one_letter_code
_entity_poly.pdbx_strand_id
1 'polypeptide(L)'
;MNKLIAAFIIMMLGLVAPAHVLASGGEDSGKIDPKEIIFAHLGDGYGWEVPFDHHHRIPLPVIVRGTDGWHCFSSAHLDHGHSYVDNGVEFRIAGNDSPYKGKVVEIVNGGEVRPWDFSITKNVCALFISVLLVGGLMIWLARFHRHHPLRTPRKGLGA
;
A
#
# COMPACT_ATOMS: atom_id res chain seq x y z
N MET A 1 29.85 -19.13 0.58
CA MET A 1 28.72 -18.18 0.40
C MET A 1 27.61 -18.97 -0.24
N ASN A 2 26.52 -19.22 0.51
CA ASN A 2 25.49 -20.18 0.09
C ASN A 2 24.74 -19.68 -1.15
N LYS A 3 24.57 -20.55 -2.14
CA LYS A 3 23.89 -20.24 -3.42
C LYS A 3 22.50 -19.61 -3.22
N LEU A 4 21.83 -19.93 -2.10
CA LEU A 4 20.55 -19.33 -1.71
C LEU A 4 20.65 -17.85 -1.32
N ILE A 5 21.73 -17.45 -0.63
CA ILE A 5 21.96 -16.03 -0.28
C ILE A 5 22.28 -15.22 -1.52
N ALA A 6 23.08 -15.77 -2.43
CA ALA A 6 23.36 -15.15 -3.71
C ALA A 6 22.10 -14.99 -4.57
N ALA A 7 21.26 -16.01 -4.64
CA ALA A 7 19.99 -15.96 -5.37
C ALA A 7 19.03 -14.91 -4.77
N PHE A 8 18.97 -14.79 -3.44
CA PHE A 8 18.15 -13.79 -2.76
C PHE A 8 18.64 -12.37 -3.00
N ILE A 9 19.98 -12.16 -2.97
CA ILE A 9 20.60 -10.85 -3.27
C ILE A 9 20.33 -10.46 -4.73
N ILE A 10 20.44 -11.42 -5.67
CA ILE A 10 20.16 -11.18 -7.10
C ILE A 10 18.68 -10.85 -7.29
N MET A 11 17.77 -11.54 -6.61
CA MET A 11 16.36 -11.26 -6.66
C MET A 11 16.03 -9.87 -6.08
N MET A 12 16.68 -9.47 -4.98
CA MET A 12 16.53 -8.13 -4.39
C MET A 12 17.13 -7.03 -5.29
N LEU A 13 18.29 -7.28 -5.91
CA LEU A 13 18.86 -6.35 -6.89
C LEU A 13 17.99 -6.21 -8.15
N GLY A 14 17.33 -7.28 -8.57
CA GLY A 14 16.41 -7.26 -9.70
C GLY A 14 15.16 -6.40 -9.44
N LEU A 15 14.73 -6.29 -8.17
CA LEU A 15 13.62 -5.41 -7.79
C LEU A 15 14.00 -3.90 -7.80
N VAL A 16 15.30 -3.60 -7.67
CA VAL A 16 15.84 -2.23 -7.66
C VAL A 16 16.32 -1.80 -9.05
N ALA A 17 16.29 -2.69 -10.05
CA ALA A 17 16.61 -2.31 -11.41
C ALA A 17 15.69 -1.17 -11.85
N PRO A 18 16.23 0.00 -12.26
CA PRO A 18 15.40 1.09 -12.76
C PRO A 18 14.66 0.53 -13.98
N ALA A 19 13.34 0.45 -13.87
CA ALA A 19 12.51 0.26 -15.05
C ALA A 19 12.83 1.43 -15.98
N HIS A 20 13.57 1.17 -17.05
CA HIS A 20 13.70 2.11 -18.13
C HIS A 20 12.30 2.33 -18.65
N VAL A 21 11.67 3.40 -18.21
CA VAL A 21 10.44 3.91 -18.81
C VAL A 21 10.84 4.30 -20.22
N LEU A 22 10.61 3.41 -21.17
CA LEU A 22 10.51 3.77 -22.57
C LEU A 22 9.34 4.74 -22.67
N ALA A 23 9.66 6.03 -22.65
CA ALA A 23 8.73 7.08 -23.01
C ALA A 23 8.34 6.84 -24.47
N SER A 24 7.28 6.06 -24.68
CA SER A 24 6.58 6.03 -25.96
C SER A 24 5.92 7.39 -26.12
N GLY A 25 6.52 8.23 -26.95
CA GLY A 25 5.93 9.47 -27.40
C GLY A 25 4.64 9.18 -28.15
N GLY A 26 3.52 9.42 -27.49
CA GLY A 26 2.20 9.57 -28.10
C GLY A 26 1.80 11.02 -27.91
N GLU A 27 1.72 11.74 -29.02
CA GLU A 27 1.18 13.09 -29.13
C GLU A 27 -0.28 13.06 -28.65
N ASP A 28 -0.53 13.61 -27.47
CA ASP A 28 -1.78 14.33 -27.23
C ASP A 28 -1.54 15.39 -26.17
N SER A 29 -1.81 16.64 -26.55
CA SER A 29 -1.44 17.87 -25.88
C SER A 29 -2.40 18.23 -24.75
N GLY A 30 -2.42 17.42 -23.72
CA GLY A 30 -2.78 17.84 -22.37
C GLY A 30 -1.49 17.99 -21.57
N LYS A 31 -1.22 19.14 -21.00
CA LYS A 31 -0.11 19.33 -20.08
C LYS A 31 -0.28 18.35 -18.93
N ILE A 32 0.29 17.17 -19.08
CA ILE A 32 0.37 16.19 -17.99
C ILE A 32 1.38 16.77 -17.01
N ASP A 33 0.90 17.24 -15.88
CA ASP A 33 1.78 17.69 -14.80
C ASP A 33 2.40 16.44 -14.14
N PRO A 34 3.71 16.19 -14.35
CA PRO A 34 4.38 15.02 -13.75
C PRO A 34 4.23 14.98 -12.24
N LYS A 35 4.05 16.16 -11.63
CA LYS A 35 3.84 16.31 -10.21
C LYS A 35 2.51 15.72 -9.77
N GLU A 36 1.45 15.93 -10.53
CA GLU A 36 0.13 15.37 -10.23
C GLU A 36 0.13 13.85 -10.31
N ILE A 37 0.80 13.27 -11.32
CA ILE A 37 0.94 11.82 -11.45
C ILE A 37 1.71 11.23 -10.26
N ILE A 38 2.84 11.85 -9.90
CA ILE A 38 3.66 11.39 -8.76
C ILE A 38 2.85 11.44 -7.47
N PHE A 39 2.15 12.55 -7.21
CA PHE A 39 1.33 12.66 -6.01
C PHE A 39 0.11 11.74 -6.01
N ALA A 40 -0.50 11.44 -7.14
CA ALA A 40 -1.57 10.47 -7.25
C ALA A 40 -1.06 9.05 -6.92
N HIS A 41 0.13 8.68 -7.36
CA HIS A 41 0.73 7.38 -7.07
C HIS A 41 1.26 7.25 -5.63
N LEU A 42 1.85 8.31 -5.09
CA LEU A 42 2.35 8.35 -3.71
C LEU A 42 1.23 8.61 -2.70
N GLY A 43 0.11 9.18 -3.14
CA GLY A 43 -1.05 9.45 -2.30
C GLY A 43 -1.60 8.19 -1.67
N ASP A 44 -2.10 8.30 -0.45
CA ASP A 44 -2.78 7.22 0.23
C ASP A 44 -4.20 7.02 -0.31
N GLY A 45 -4.70 5.79 -0.31
CA GLY A 45 -6.02 5.45 -0.84
C GLY A 45 -6.61 4.19 -0.22
N TYR A 46 -7.93 4.05 -0.38
CA TYR A 46 -8.71 2.93 0.18
C TYR A 46 -8.74 1.68 -0.71
N GLY A 47 -7.94 1.64 -1.76
CA GLY A 47 -7.82 0.48 -2.62
C GLY A 47 -6.41 0.37 -3.18
N TRP A 48 -5.97 -0.85 -3.45
CA TRP A 48 -4.66 -1.12 -4.01
C TRP A 48 -4.80 -1.38 -5.50
N GLU A 49 -4.19 -0.52 -6.31
CA GLU A 49 -4.11 -0.70 -7.75
C GLU A 49 -3.10 -1.81 -8.06
N VAL A 50 -3.52 -2.78 -8.85
CA VAL A 50 -2.63 -3.87 -9.28
C VAL A 50 -1.69 -3.32 -10.34
N PRO A 51 -0.35 -3.46 -10.17
CA PRO A 51 0.60 -3.10 -11.22
C PRO A 51 0.25 -3.83 -12.52
N PHE A 52 0.21 -3.10 -13.63
CA PHE A 52 -0.09 -3.59 -14.98
C PHE A 52 -1.57 -3.84 -15.31
N ASP A 53 -2.49 -3.70 -14.36
CA ASP A 53 -3.91 -3.80 -14.63
C ASP A 53 -4.67 -2.63 -13.98
N HIS A 54 -4.92 -1.59 -14.75
CA HIS A 54 -5.62 -0.39 -14.29
C HIS A 54 -7.13 -0.60 -14.07
N HIS A 55 -7.66 -1.77 -14.45
CA HIS A 55 -9.07 -2.10 -14.29
C HIS A 55 -9.35 -2.89 -13.01
N HIS A 56 -8.34 -3.50 -12.42
CA HIS A 56 -8.50 -4.27 -11.19
C HIS A 56 -7.87 -3.54 -10.01
N ARG A 57 -8.72 -3.15 -9.10
CA ARG A 57 -8.36 -2.56 -7.82
C ARG A 57 -8.74 -3.53 -6.72
N ILE A 58 -7.78 -3.87 -5.86
CA ILE A 58 -8.05 -4.69 -4.67
C ILE A 58 -8.72 -3.78 -3.63
N PRO A 59 -9.99 -4.03 -3.29
CA PRO A 59 -10.66 -3.23 -2.29
C PRO A 59 -10.11 -3.51 -0.89
N LEU A 60 -9.99 -2.46 -0.10
CA LEU A 60 -9.51 -2.55 1.28
C LEU A 60 -10.68 -2.26 2.24
N PRO A 61 -10.62 -2.79 3.48
CA PRO A 61 -11.65 -2.54 4.45
C PRO A 61 -11.63 -1.08 4.93
N VAL A 62 -12.78 -0.43 4.85
CA VAL A 62 -13.03 0.90 5.39
C VAL A 62 -13.67 0.73 6.75
N ILE A 63 -13.03 1.29 7.78
CA ILE A 63 -13.49 1.26 9.16
C ILE A 63 -13.56 2.71 9.64
N VAL A 64 -14.77 3.21 9.82
CA VAL A 64 -14.99 4.59 10.22
C VAL A 64 -15.95 4.66 11.41
N ARG A 65 -15.76 5.67 12.24
CA ARG A 65 -16.69 6.01 13.30
C ARG A 65 -17.40 7.30 12.91
N GLY A 66 -18.63 7.14 12.44
CA GLY A 66 -19.54 8.23 12.09
C GLY A 66 -20.29 8.80 13.29
N THR A 67 -21.29 9.60 13.01
CA THR A 67 -22.12 10.28 14.03
C THR A 67 -23.00 9.32 14.81
N ASP A 68 -23.44 8.21 14.20
CA ASP A 68 -24.31 7.22 14.83
C ASP A 68 -23.57 5.97 15.32
N GLY A 69 -22.30 5.78 14.97
CA GLY A 69 -21.53 4.64 15.46
C GLY A 69 -20.39 4.18 14.56
N TRP A 70 -20.05 2.90 14.70
CA TRP A 70 -19.00 2.25 13.91
C TRP A 70 -19.58 1.64 12.65
N HIS A 71 -18.91 1.92 11.53
CA HIS A 71 -19.23 1.37 10.22
C HIS A 71 -18.03 0.62 9.68
N CYS A 72 -18.27 -0.54 9.07
CA CYS A 72 -17.23 -1.36 8.46
C CYS A 72 -17.76 -1.92 7.14
N PHE A 73 -17.15 -1.50 6.04
CA PHE A 73 -17.54 -1.92 4.70
C PHE A 73 -16.34 -1.97 3.75
N SER A 74 -16.53 -2.52 2.56
CA SER A 74 -15.48 -2.60 1.54
C SER A 74 -15.38 -1.29 0.76
N SER A 75 -14.17 -0.85 0.46
CA SER A 75 -13.93 0.32 -0.38
C SER A 75 -14.45 0.16 -1.82
N ALA A 76 -14.76 -1.07 -2.26
CA ALA A 76 -15.38 -1.30 -3.55
C ALA A 76 -16.72 -0.57 -3.72
N HIS A 77 -17.44 -0.32 -2.63
CA HIS A 77 -18.71 0.43 -2.66
C HIS A 77 -18.52 1.92 -2.88
N LEU A 78 -17.30 2.44 -2.67
CA LEU A 78 -16.95 3.84 -2.85
C LEU A 78 -16.17 4.12 -4.14
N ASP A 79 -15.94 3.09 -4.97
CA ASP A 79 -15.17 3.26 -6.21
C ASP A 79 -15.95 4.12 -7.22
N HIS A 80 -15.19 4.80 -8.08
CA HIS A 80 -15.72 5.68 -9.14
C HIS A 80 -16.61 6.84 -8.64
N GLY A 81 -16.39 7.29 -7.39
CA GLY A 81 -17.14 8.41 -6.83
C GLY A 81 -18.58 8.07 -6.40
N HIS A 82 -18.89 6.77 -6.30
CA HIS A 82 -20.17 6.34 -5.75
C HIS A 82 -20.26 6.63 -4.26
N SER A 83 -21.44 6.96 -3.80
CA SER A 83 -21.76 6.99 -2.38
C SER A 83 -22.32 5.64 -1.93
N TYR A 84 -22.04 5.27 -0.70
CA TYR A 84 -22.54 4.06 -0.07
C TYR A 84 -23.29 4.39 1.21
N VAL A 85 -24.47 3.79 1.36
CA VAL A 85 -25.31 3.98 2.54
C VAL A 85 -25.19 2.74 3.43
N ASP A 86 -24.71 2.95 4.65
CA ASP A 86 -24.64 1.92 5.69
C ASP A 86 -25.42 2.38 6.92
N ASN A 87 -26.39 1.57 7.36
CA ASN A 87 -27.29 1.87 8.49
C ASN A 87 -28.00 3.22 8.40
N GLY A 88 -28.27 3.72 7.17
CA GLY A 88 -28.93 5.02 6.98
C GLY A 88 -28.00 6.21 6.91
N VAL A 89 -26.69 6.00 7.04
CA VAL A 89 -25.66 7.02 6.92
C VAL A 89 -24.98 6.88 5.57
N GLU A 90 -24.86 7.98 4.85
CA GLU A 90 -24.23 8.01 3.54
C GLU A 90 -22.75 8.38 3.65
N PHE A 91 -21.89 7.54 3.07
CA PHE A 91 -20.46 7.73 2.98
C PHE A 91 -20.02 7.90 1.53
N ARG A 92 -19.02 8.75 1.30
CA ARG A 92 -18.36 8.88 0.00
C ARG A 92 -16.89 9.26 0.16
N ILE A 93 -16.11 9.11 -0.90
CA ILE A 93 -14.76 9.68 -0.97
C ILE A 93 -14.90 11.14 -1.41
N ALA A 94 -14.35 12.06 -0.61
CA ALA A 94 -14.41 13.48 -0.89
C ALA A 94 -13.68 13.83 -2.19
N GLY A 95 -14.36 14.60 -3.02
CA GLY A 95 -13.85 15.08 -4.31
C GLY A 95 -12.76 16.14 -4.19
N ASN A 96 -12.30 16.63 -5.34
CA ASN A 96 -11.22 17.61 -5.42
C ASN A 96 -11.57 18.96 -4.81
N ASP A 97 -12.84 19.30 -4.78
CA ASP A 97 -13.35 20.60 -4.28
C ASP A 97 -13.58 20.60 -2.77
N SER A 98 -13.47 19.43 -2.13
CA SER A 98 -13.63 19.28 -0.70
C SER A 98 -12.32 19.58 0.07
N PRO A 99 -12.41 20.16 1.27
CA PRO A 99 -11.27 20.29 2.17
C PRO A 99 -10.72 18.92 2.62
N TYR A 100 -11.49 17.87 2.44
CA TYR A 100 -11.14 16.48 2.81
C TYR A 100 -10.80 15.60 1.61
N LYS A 101 -10.30 16.20 0.52
CA LYS A 101 -9.96 15.53 -0.74
C LYS A 101 -9.36 14.13 -0.52
N GLY A 102 -9.97 13.12 -1.15
CA GLY A 102 -9.49 11.74 -1.14
C GLY A 102 -9.69 10.98 0.18
N LYS A 103 -10.41 11.56 1.14
CA LYS A 103 -10.78 10.90 2.41
C LYS A 103 -12.25 10.51 2.41
N VAL A 104 -12.58 9.47 3.20
CA VAL A 104 -13.98 9.12 3.43
C VAL A 104 -14.64 10.20 4.26
N VAL A 105 -15.79 10.66 3.81
CA VAL A 105 -16.63 11.63 4.49
C VAL A 105 -18.03 11.07 4.65
N GLU A 106 -18.67 11.44 5.72
CA GLU A 106 -20.08 11.20 6.02
C GLU A 106 -20.91 12.40 5.53
N ILE A 107 -22.04 12.14 4.92
CA ILE A 107 -22.97 13.18 4.46
C ILE A 107 -24.04 13.39 5.52
N VAL A 108 -23.98 14.49 6.22
CA VAL A 108 -24.95 14.88 7.25
C VAL A 108 -25.63 16.17 6.83
N ASN A 109 -26.95 16.14 6.66
CA ASN A 109 -27.76 17.32 6.25
C ASN A 109 -27.24 18.01 4.99
N GLY A 110 -26.67 17.24 4.03
CA GLY A 110 -26.11 17.79 2.80
C GLY A 110 -24.68 18.38 2.94
N GLY A 111 -24.11 18.36 4.14
CA GLY A 111 -22.73 18.76 4.40
C GLY A 111 -21.79 17.57 4.56
N GLU A 112 -20.51 17.78 4.24
CA GLU A 112 -19.48 16.78 4.45
C GLU A 112 -18.90 16.91 5.85
N VAL A 113 -18.97 15.83 6.61
CA VAL A 113 -18.34 15.70 7.93
C VAL A 113 -17.27 14.61 7.86
N ARG A 114 -16.10 14.87 8.40
CA ARG A 114 -15.04 13.89 8.46
C ARG A 114 -15.22 12.99 9.68
N PRO A 115 -15.53 11.69 9.50
CA PRO A 115 -15.58 10.74 10.57
C PRO A 115 -14.17 10.41 11.09
N TRP A 116 -14.07 9.75 12.24
CA TRP A 116 -12.82 9.13 12.67
C TRP A 116 -12.53 7.93 11.78
N ASP A 117 -11.40 7.98 11.10
CA ASP A 117 -11.01 7.03 10.05
C ASP A 117 -9.91 6.09 10.57
N PHE A 118 -10.25 4.82 10.73
CA PHE A 118 -9.35 3.73 11.10
C PHE A 118 -9.18 2.72 9.96
N SER A 119 -9.52 3.12 8.75
CA SER A 119 -9.48 2.25 7.57
C SER A 119 -8.07 1.73 7.29
N ILE A 120 -8.02 0.53 6.75
CA ILE A 120 -6.77 -0.03 6.23
C ILE A 120 -6.56 0.53 4.83
N THR A 121 -5.75 1.57 4.73
CA THR A 121 -5.38 2.18 3.46
C THR A 121 -4.24 1.39 2.79
N LYS A 122 -3.95 1.68 1.52
CA LYS A 122 -2.87 1.01 0.78
C LYS A 122 -1.51 1.16 1.48
N ASN A 123 -1.23 2.33 2.09
CA ASN A 123 0.03 2.56 2.79
C ASN A 123 0.11 1.76 4.10
N VAL A 124 -1.00 1.67 4.84
CA VAL A 124 -1.10 0.83 6.04
C VAL A 124 -0.93 -0.65 5.69
N CYS A 125 -1.58 -1.10 4.61
CA CYS A 125 -1.44 -2.47 4.12
C CYS A 125 0.01 -2.78 3.70
N ALA A 126 0.66 -1.87 2.96
CA ALA A 126 2.06 -2.00 2.57
C ALA A 126 3.00 -2.06 3.79
N LEU A 127 2.72 -1.24 4.81
CA LEU A 127 3.47 -1.26 6.07
C LEU A 127 3.36 -2.63 6.74
N PHE A 128 2.15 -3.18 6.88
CA PHE A 128 1.95 -4.51 7.47
C PHE A 128 2.68 -5.60 6.70
N ILE A 129 2.59 -5.60 5.37
CA ILE A 129 3.30 -6.57 4.51
C ILE A 129 4.81 -6.44 4.73
N SER A 130 5.35 -5.21 4.75
CA SER A 130 6.78 -4.97 4.96
C SER A 130 7.25 -5.46 6.33
N VAL A 131 6.49 -5.18 7.39
CA VAL A 131 6.81 -5.63 8.74
C VAL A 131 6.77 -7.16 8.85
N LEU A 132 5.76 -7.81 8.26
CA LEU A 132 5.65 -9.26 8.25
C LEU A 132 6.80 -9.90 7.45
N LEU A 133 7.18 -9.33 6.32
CA LEU A 133 8.25 -9.83 5.47
C LEU A 133 9.61 -9.70 6.20
N VAL A 134 9.92 -8.51 6.70
CA VAL A 134 11.18 -8.27 7.40
C VAL A 134 11.24 -9.07 8.70
N GLY A 135 10.18 -9.07 9.49
CA GLY A 135 10.08 -9.85 10.73
C GLY A 135 10.21 -11.35 10.48
N GLY A 136 9.50 -11.86 9.47
CA GLY A 136 9.59 -13.26 9.04
C GLY A 136 11.00 -13.65 8.61
N LEU A 137 11.65 -12.79 7.81
CA LEU A 137 13.03 -12.98 7.38
C LEU A 137 13.99 -13.00 8.57
N MET A 138 13.84 -12.08 9.52
CA MET A 138 14.67 -12.01 10.73
C MET A 138 14.49 -13.26 11.61
N ILE A 139 13.26 -13.70 11.81
CA ILE A 139 12.96 -14.92 12.57
C ILE A 139 13.53 -16.15 11.85
N TRP A 140 13.37 -16.22 10.52
CA TRP A 140 13.93 -17.31 9.73
C TRP A 140 15.46 -17.34 9.82
N LEU A 141 16.11 -16.18 9.69
CA LEU A 141 17.57 -16.07 9.79
C LEU A 141 18.06 -16.44 11.19
N ALA A 142 17.38 -15.98 12.24
CA ALA A 142 17.72 -16.31 13.61
C ALA A 142 17.60 -17.83 13.87
N ARG A 143 16.55 -18.48 13.35
CA ARG A 143 16.39 -19.93 13.45
C ARG A 143 17.45 -20.66 12.65
N PHE A 144 17.76 -20.18 11.44
CA PHE A 144 18.81 -20.77 10.61
C PHE A 144 20.17 -20.76 11.31
N HIS A 145 20.57 -19.62 11.91
CA HIS A 145 21.82 -19.50 12.67
C HIS A 145 21.83 -20.32 13.95
N ARG A 146 20.68 -20.52 14.60
CA ARG A 146 20.57 -21.39 15.77
C ARG A 146 20.86 -22.86 15.40
N HIS A 147 20.40 -23.31 14.25
CA HIS A 147 20.60 -24.69 13.79
C HIS A 147 21.94 -24.90 13.09
N HIS A 148 22.51 -23.84 12.54
CA HIS A 148 23.80 -23.84 11.86
C HIS A 148 24.75 -22.81 12.48
N PRO A 149 25.22 -23.05 13.71
CA PRO A 149 26.17 -22.15 14.33
C PRO A 149 27.40 -22.03 13.39
N LEU A 150 27.78 -20.79 13.07
CA LEU A 150 28.98 -20.52 12.29
C LEU A 150 30.15 -21.18 13.02
N ARG A 151 30.68 -22.26 12.48
CA ARG A 151 31.95 -22.82 12.93
C ARG A 151 32.98 -21.73 12.64
N THR A 152 33.41 -21.03 13.67
CA THR A 152 34.61 -20.23 13.58
C THR A 152 35.73 -21.18 13.13
N PRO A 153 36.45 -20.88 12.03
CA PRO A 153 37.56 -21.70 11.65
C PRO A 153 38.52 -21.69 12.84
N ARG A 154 38.72 -22.86 13.42
CA ARG A 154 39.70 -23.06 14.46
C ARG A 154 41.03 -22.66 13.82
N LYS A 155 41.57 -21.50 14.15
CA LYS A 155 42.93 -21.14 13.81
C LYS A 155 43.80 -22.16 14.52
N GLY A 156 44.17 -23.19 13.80
CA GLY A 156 45.25 -24.04 14.21
C GLY A 156 46.52 -23.19 14.18
N LEU A 157 46.90 -22.65 15.30
CA LEU A 157 48.28 -22.32 15.52
C LEU A 157 49.00 -23.67 15.63
N GLY A 158 49.44 -24.18 14.48
CA GLY A 158 50.50 -25.16 14.46
C GLY A 158 51.78 -24.42 14.76
N ALA A 159 52.40 -24.81 15.83
CA ALA A 159 53.81 -24.55 16.10
C ALA A 159 54.66 -25.24 15.06
#